data_158c620a38ed90bb29bbef2395eec9ca
#
_entry.id   158c620a38ed90bb29bbef2395eec9ca
#
_cell.length_a   1.000
_cell.length_b   1.000
_cell.length_c   1.000
_cell.angle_alpha   90.00
_cell.angle_beta   90.00
_cell.angle_gamma   90.00
#
_symmetry.space_group_name_H-M   'P 1'
#
loop_
_entity.id
_entity.type
_entity.pdbx_description
1 polymer ?
#
loop_
_entity_poly.entity_id
_entity_poly.type
_entity_poly.pdbx_seq_one_letter_code
_entity_poly.pdbx_strand_id
1 'polypeptide(L)'
;VIMDVDHFKEVNDTYGHITGDKVLHKFGEVLHEHFREGDIVGRIGGDEFVVYMRKTDSREVAVSRIESLIKKVEELSFPEMNGKNITISVGMAFAPDHGTGYLDLYKNADTALYKTKQNGRDGYNVYEEENRE
;
A
#
# COMPACT_ATOMS: atom_id res chain seq x y z
N VAL A 1 2.99 -5.55 -4.63
CA VAL A 1 2.86 -4.57 -3.54
C VAL A 1 1.49 -4.70 -2.91
N ILE A 2 1.46 -4.80 -1.60
CA ILE A 2 0.21 -4.81 -0.82
C ILE A 2 0.23 -3.61 0.11
N MET A 3 -0.90 -2.95 0.28
CA MET A 3 -0.97 -1.78 1.13
C MET A 3 -2.33 -1.63 1.78
N ASP A 4 -2.33 -1.04 2.96
CA ASP A 4 -3.53 -0.72 3.75
C ASP A 4 -3.52 0.75 4.12
N VAL A 5 -4.71 1.32 4.22
CA VAL A 5 -4.87 2.63 4.85
C VAL A 5 -4.77 2.46 6.37
N ASP A 6 -3.83 3.16 6.98
CA ASP A 6 -3.59 3.07 8.43
C ASP A 6 -4.79 3.57 9.22
N HIS A 7 -5.16 2.83 10.26
CA HIS A 7 -6.26 3.19 11.16
C HIS A 7 -7.60 3.42 10.46
N PHE A 8 -7.84 2.70 9.37
CA PHE A 8 -9.07 2.89 8.60
C PHE A 8 -10.33 2.60 9.42
N LYS A 9 -10.28 1.62 10.32
CA LYS A 9 -11.40 1.34 11.21
C LYS A 9 -11.76 2.56 12.05
N GLU A 10 -10.76 3.28 12.53
CA GLU A 10 -10.98 4.51 13.31
C GLU A 10 -11.62 5.61 12.46
N VAL A 11 -11.29 5.69 11.18
CA VAL A 11 -11.94 6.62 10.26
C VAL A 11 -13.44 6.33 10.21
N ASN A 12 -13.80 5.07 10.01
CA ASN A 12 -15.20 4.66 9.98
C ASN A 12 -15.90 4.92 11.31
N ASP A 13 -15.26 4.58 12.41
CA ASP A 13 -15.84 4.74 13.75
C ASP A 13 -16.04 6.20 14.13
N THR A 14 -15.13 7.06 13.72
CA THR A 14 -15.14 8.49 14.08
C THR A 14 -15.99 9.33 13.11
N TYR A 15 -15.89 9.06 11.82
CA TYR A 15 -16.48 9.90 10.76
C TYR A 15 -17.60 9.22 9.98
N GLY A 16 -17.80 7.93 10.20
CA GLY A 16 -18.85 7.14 9.54
C GLY A 16 -18.38 6.45 8.26
N HIS A 17 -19.16 5.46 7.83
CA HIS A 17 -18.81 4.63 6.67
C HIS A 17 -18.82 5.42 5.36
N ILE A 18 -19.68 6.44 5.25
CA ILE A 18 -19.71 7.28 4.03
C ILE A 18 -18.39 8.01 3.87
N THR A 19 -17.84 8.56 4.94
CA THR A 19 -16.52 9.20 4.93
C THR A 19 -15.44 8.18 4.62
N GLY A 20 -15.49 7.00 5.24
CA GLY A 20 -14.55 5.91 4.94
C GLY A 20 -14.55 5.55 3.45
N ASP A 21 -15.71 5.43 2.85
CA ASP A 21 -15.84 5.13 1.42
C ASP A 21 -15.23 6.24 0.55
N LYS A 22 -15.41 7.50 0.92
CA LYS A 22 -14.79 8.62 0.21
C LYS A 22 -13.27 8.59 0.31
N VAL A 23 -12.74 8.24 1.48
CA VAL A 23 -11.30 8.11 1.68
C VAL A 23 -10.73 7.01 0.78
N LEU A 24 -11.37 5.84 0.76
CA LEU A 24 -10.94 4.73 -0.09
C LEU A 24 -11.05 5.07 -1.57
N HIS A 25 -12.11 5.75 -1.97
CA HIS A 25 -12.31 6.16 -3.36
C HIS A 25 -11.19 7.11 -3.80
N LYS A 26 -10.89 8.11 -2.98
CA LYS A 26 -9.83 9.08 -3.27
C LYS A 26 -8.46 8.39 -3.30
N PHE A 27 -8.20 7.49 -2.39
CA PHE A 27 -6.96 6.72 -2.39
C PHE A 27 -6.84 5.87 -3.66
N GLY A 28 -7.92 5.21 -4.07
CA GLY A 28 -7.95 4.45 -5.32
C GLY A 28 -7.64 5.31 -6.54
N GLU A 29 -8.19 6.52 -6.61
CA GLU A 29 -7.88 7.46 -7.69
C GLU A 29 -6.40 7.82 -7.71
N VAL A 30 -5.83 8.10 -6.55
CA VAL A 30 -4.40 8.42 -6.42
C VAL A 30 -3.54 7.25 -6.89
N LEU A 31 -3.92 6.02 -6.54
CA LEU A 31 -3.19 4.83 -7.01
C LEU A 31 -3.21 4.73 -8.53
N HIS A 32 -4.38 4.88 -9.15
CA HIS A 32 -4.50 4.79 -10.61
C HIS A 32 -3.71 5.88 -11.32
N GLU A 33 -3.63 7.07 -10.76
CA GLU A 33 -2.85 8.16 -11.34
C GLU A 33 -1.35 8.00 -11.13
N HIS A 34 -0.97 7.38 -10.02
CA HIS A 34 0.44 7.27 -9.63
C HIS A 34 1.18 6.17 -10.40
N PHE A 35 0.51 5.05 -10.66
CA PHE A 35 1.13 3.93 -11.36
C PHE A 35 0.92 4.04 -12.87
N ARG A 36 1.80 3.33 -13.61
CA ARG A 36 1.81 3.41 -15.07
C ARG A 36 0.68 2.58 -15.68
N GLU A 37 0.30 2.95 -16.89
CA GLU A 37 -0.52 2.09 -17.73
C GLU A 37 0.20 0.75 -17.91
N GLY A 38 -0.47 -0.34 -17.68
CA GLY A 38 0.14 -1.67 -17.69
C GLY A 38 0.41 -2.21 -16.29
N ASP A 39 0.54 -1.34 -15.30
CA ASP A 39 0.53 -1.79 -13.91
C ASP A 39 -0.91 -2.14 -13.52
N ILE A 40 -1.06 -3.16 -12.68
CA ILE A 40 -2.39 -3.60 -12.27
C ILE A 40 -2.64 -3.13 -10.84
N VAL A 41 -3.71 -2.36 -10.68
CA VAL A 41 -4.14 -1.88 -9.36
C VAL A 41 -5.47 -2.54 -9.04
N GLY A 42 -5.57 -3.13 -7.87
CA GLY A 42 -6.79 -3.79 -7.42
C GLY A 42 -7.06 -3.57 -5.94
N ARG A 43 -8.32 -3.61 -5.57
CA ARG A 43 -8.75 -3.62 -4.18
C ARG A 43 -9.18 -5.04 -3.83
N ILE A 44 -8.56 -5.62 -2.81
CA ILE A 44 -8.87 -7.00 -2.42
C ILE A 44 -10.07 -7.05 -1.49
N GLY A 45 -10.21 -6.09 -0.62
CA GLY A 45 -11.31 -6.03 0.33
C GLY A 45 -11.03 -4.98 1.39
N GLY A 46 -12.06 -4.48 2.04
CA GLY A 46 -11.90 -3.47 3.06
C GLY A 46 -11.01 -2.32 2.61
N ASP A 47 -9.92 -2.13 3.32
CA ASP A 47 -8.93 -1.08 3.06
C ASP A 47 -7.64 -1.61 2.42
N GLU A 48 -7.64 -2.83 1.94
CA GLU A 48 -6.46 -3.47 1.35
C GLU A 48 -6.43 -3.34 -0.17
N PHE A 49 -5.32 -2.84 -0.68
CA PHE A 49 -5.07 -2.66 -2.11
C PHE A 49 -3.81 -3.42 -2.53
N VAL A 50 -3.81 -3.89 -3.76
CA VAL A 50 -2.68 -4.60 -4.36
C VAL A 50 -2.27 -3.88 -5.63
N VAL A 51 -0.96 -3.75 -5.84
CA VAL A 51 -0.43 -3.24 -7.09
C VAL A 51 0.60 -4.24 -7.62
N TYR A 52 0.41 -4.64 -8.87
CA TYR A 52 1.37 -5.46 -9.58
C TYR A 52 2.09 -4.56 -10.59
N MET A 53 3.35 -4.24 -10.28
CA MET A 53 4.19 -3.43 -11.17
C MET A 53 4.87 -4.34 -12.17
N ARG A 54 4.49 -4.19 -13.42
CA ARG A 54 5.05 -4.99 -14.53
C ARG A 54 6.26 -4.28 -15.10
N LYS A 55 7.23 -5.07 -15.56
CA LYS A 55 8.44 -4.57 -16.25
C LYS A 55 9.14 -3.45 -15.48
N THR A 56 9.36 -3.70 -14.19
CA THR A 56 10.14 -2.78 -13.37
C THR A 56 11.62 -2.94 -13.71
N ASP A 57 12.27 -1.83 -14.02
CA ASP A 57 13.68 -1.86 -14.43
C ASP A 57 14.61 -2.27 -13.28
N SER A 58 14.27 -1.87 -12.06
CA SER A 58 15.06 -2.23 -10.88
C SER A 58 14.23 -2.12 -9.62
N ARG A 59 14.72 -2.73 -8.54
CA ARG A 59 14.09 -2.60 -7.23
C ARG A 59 14.11 -1.15 -6.75
N GLU A 60 15.19 -0.44 -7.01
CA GLU A 60 15.35 0.96 -6.61
C GLU A 60 14.28 1.84 -7.24
N VAL A 61 13.95 1.61 -8.50
CA VAL A 61 12.88 2.34 -9.19
C VAL A 61 11.53 2.04 -8.54
N ALA A 62 11.26 0.77 -8.25
CA ALA A 62 10.00 0.37 -7.59
C ALA A 62 9.89 0.99 -6.20
N VAL A 63 10.94 0.91 -5.41
CA VAL A 63 10.99 1.48 -4.06
C VAL A 63 10.79 3.00 -4.10
N SER A 64 11.46 3.67 -5.02
CA SER A 64 11.32 5.12 -5.20
C SER A 64 9.87 5.50 -5.52
N ARG A 65 9.19 4.70 -6.33
CA ARG A 65 7.80 4.92 -6.69
C ARG A 65 6.87 4.77 -5.48
N ILE A 66 7.16 3.81 -4.62
CA ILE A 66 6.39 3.61 -3.39
C ILE A 66 6.67 4.72 -2.38
N GLU A 67 7.91 5.15 -2.23
CA GLU A 67 8.24 6.29 -1.37
C GLU A 67 7.51 7.55 -1.81
N SER A 68 7.46 7.79 -3.11
CA SER A 68 6.74 8.91 -3.69
C SER A 68 5.23 8.80 -3.44
N LEU A 69 4.67 7.60 -3.53
CA LEU A 69 3.26 7.35 -3.24
C LEU A 69 2.92 7.66 -1.78
N ILE A 70 3.73 7.18 -0.86
CA ILE A 70 3.52 7.39 0.57
C ILE A 70 3.48 8.89 0.87
N LYS A 71 4.42 9.64 0.31
CA LYS A 71 4.49 11.08 0.46
C LYS A 71 3.26 11.79 -0.10
N LYS A 72 2.83 11.36 -1.28
CA LYS A 72 1.64 11.91 -1.95
C LYS A 72 0.37 11.69 -1.12
N VAL A 73 0.24 10.51 -0.52
CA VAL A 73 -0.90 10.19 0.35
C VAL A 73 -0.88 11.04 1.61
N GLU A 74 0.28 11.24 2.23
CA GLU A 74 0.41 12.08 3.42
C GLU A 74 -0.01 13.53 3.16
N GLU A 75 0.11 14.00 1.93
CA GLU A 75 -0.28 15.35 1.54
C GLU A 75 -1.78 15.51 1.27
N LEU A 76 -2.52 14.42 1.18
CA LEU A 76 -3.97 14.48 0.99
C LEU A 76 -4.65 15.01 2.26
N SER A 77 -5.61 15.88 2.07
CA SER A 77 -6.41 16.44 3.14
C SER A 77 -7.87 16.14 2.87
N PHE A 78 -8.60 15.71 3.88
CA PHE A 78 -9.99 15.32 3.75
C PHE A 78 -10.89 16.27 4.52
N PRO A 79 -11.68 17.12 3.84
CA PRO A 79 -12.63 18.00 4.52
C PRO A 79 -13.59 17.23 5.42
N GLU A 80 -13.99 16.03 4.99
CA GLU A 80 -14.88 15.14 5.74
C GLU A 80 -14.29 14.68 7.06
N MET A 81 -12.98 14.82 7.22
CA MET A 81 -12.24 14.46 8.43
C MET A 81 -11.63 15.69 9.12
N ASN A 82 -12.29 16.83 8.98
CA ASN A 82 -11.81 18.11 9.53
C ASN A 82 -10.42 18.49 9.02
N GLY A 83 -10.11 18.15 7.76
CA GLY A 83 -8.83 18.45 7.13
C GLY A 83 -7.69 17.51 7.49
N LYS A 84 -7.97 16.45 8.23
CA LYS A 84 -6.95 15.46 8.57
C LYS A 84 -6.53 14.65 7.36
N ASN A 85 -5.34 14.11 7.43
CA ASN A 85 -4.80 13.25 6.39
C ASN A 85 -4.84 11.78 6.83
N ILE A 86 -4.51 10.91 5.89
CA ILE A 86 -4.31 9.48 6.17
C ILE A 86 -2.85 9.13 5.90
N THR A 87 -2.44 7.99 6.41
CA THR A 87 -1.17 7.36 6.05
C THR A 87 -1.43 5.96 5.57
N ILE A 88 -0.45 5.35 4.92
CA ILE A 88 -0.54 3.99 4.43
C ILE A 88 0.66 3.17 4.87
N SER A 89 0.43 1.89 5.07
CA SER A 89 1.51 0.92 5.29
C SER A 89 1.60 0.02 4.08
N VAL A 90 2.81 -0.27 3.64
CA VAL A 90 3.09 -0.97 2.38
C VAL A 90 4.04 -2.13 2.61
N GLY A 91 3.76 -3.24 1.94
CA GLY A 91 4.66 -4.38 1.86
C GLY A 91 4.97 -4.70 0.41
N MET A 92 6.22 -5.02 0.12
CA MET A 92 6.68 -5.27 -1.24
C MET A 92 7.38 -6.62 -1.34
N ALA A 93 7.16 -7.32 -2.44
CA ALA A 93 7.89 -8.52 -2.80
C ALA A 93 8.21 -8.48 -4.30
N PHE A 94 9.36 -9.03 -4.67
CA PHE A 94 9.89 -8.95 -6.04
C PHE A 94 10.05 -10.34 -6.65
N ALA A 95 9.57 -10.52 -7.88
CA ALA A 95 9.82 -11.72 -8.65
C ALA A 95 11.15 -11.57 -9.41
N PRO A 96 11.91 -12.64 -9.59
CA PRO A 96 11.64 -14.01 -9.12
C PRO A 96 12.14 -14.30 -7.71
N ASP A 97 12.84 -13.37 -7.08
CA ASP A 97 13.57 -13.63 -5.83
C ASP A 97 12.65 -13.98 -4.65
N HIS A 98 11.47 -13.37 -4.60
CA HIS A 98 10.53 -13.56 -3.50
C HIS A 98 9.32 -14.40 -3.88
N GLY A 99 9.40 -15.06 -5.03
CA GLY A 99 8.35 -15.92 -5.55
C GLY A 99 8.17 -15.72 -7.04
N THR A 100 7.61 -16.71 -7.70
CA THR A 100 7.36 -16.66 -9.15
C THR A 100 5.88 -16.63 -9.48
N GLY A 101 5.02 -17.01 -8.54
CA GLY A 101 3.59 -17.00 -8.70
C GLY A 101 2.92 -15.99 -7.80
N TYR A 102 1.68 -15.70 -8.08
CA TYR A 102 0.90 -14.71 -7.34
C TYR A 102 0.83 -15.05 -5.84
N LEU A 103 0.55 -16.31 -5.50
CA LEU A 103 0.37 -16.69 -4.10
C LEU A 103 1.63 -16.49 -3.26
N ASP A 104 2.79 -16.84 -3.80
CA ASP A 104 4.05 -16.67 -3.10
C ASP A 104 4.39 -15.19 -2.94
N LEU A 105 4.22 -14.41 -4.00
CA LEU A 105 4.46 -12.96 -3.95
C LEU A 105 3.51 -12.28 -2.98
N TYR A 106 2.24 -12.65 -3.01
CA TYR A 106 1.23 -12.09 -2.10
C TYR A 106 1.61 -12.38 -0.64
N LYS A 107 1.90 -13.64 -0.34
CA LYS A 107 2.27 -14.06 1.02
C LYS A 107 3.47 -13.30 1.52
N ASN A 108 4.49 -13.14 0.70
CA ASN A 108 5.74 -12.49 1.10
C ASN A 108 5.56 -10.98 1.21
N ALA A 109 4.80 -10.37 0.32
CA ALA A 109 4.45 -8.95 0.46
C ALA A 109 3.60 -8.70 1.71
N ASP A 110 2.69 -9.61 2.04
CA ASP A 110 1.87 -9.52 3.24
C ASP A 110 2.73 -9.60 4.51
N THR A 111 3.73 -10.47 4.51
CA THR A 111 4.71 -10.57 5.60
C THR A 111 5.44 -9.24 5.78
N ALA A 112 5.86 -8.62 4.67
CA ALA A 112 6.52 -7.32 4.70
C ALA A 112 5.58 -6.22 5.21
N LEU A 113 4.32 -6.26 4.81
CA LEU A 113 3.31 -5.32 5.28
C LEU A 113 3.11 -5.42 6.80
N TYR A 114 3.03 -6.64 7.31
CA TYR A 114 2.92 -6.87 8.75
C TYR A 114 4.08 -6.24 9.50
N LYS A 115 5.30 -6.40 8.96
CA LYS A 115 6.49 -5.78 9.54
C LYS A 115 6.40 -4.26 9.55
N THR A 116 5.87 -3.67 8.48
CA THR A 116 5.66 -2.22 8.41
C THR A 116 4.70 -1.77 9.52
N LYS A 117 3.63 -2.51 9.73
CA LYS A 117 2.66 -2.21 10.80
C LYS A 117 3.30 -2.32 12.18
N GLN A 118 4.15 -3.31 12.40
CA GLN A 118 4.87 -3.46 13.66
C GLN A 118 5.87 -2.34 13.91
N ASN A 119 6.46 -1.80 12.85
CA ASN A 119 7.46 -0.74 12.93
C ASN A 119 6.89 0.68 13.01
N GLY A 120 5.60 0.81 13.27
CA GLY A 120 4.97 2.12 13.48
C GLY A 120 4.08 2.60 12.35
N ARG A 121 3.84 1.78 11.34
CA ARG A 121 3.01 2.13 10.18
C ARG A 121 3.62 3.27 9.36
N ASP A 122 2.86 3.88 8.47
CA ASP A 122 3.28 5.03 7.66
C ASP A 122 4.65 4.81 7.04
N GLY A 123 4.74 3.83 6.17
CA GLY A 123 6.01 3.47 5.54
C GLY A 123 5.89 2.20 4.72
N TYR A 124 7.03 1.63 4.42
CA TYR A 124 7.09 0.40 3.64
C TYR A 124 8.19 -0.52 4.14
N ASN A 125 8.07 -1.79 3.79
CA ASN A 125 9.15 -2.77 3.91
C ASN A 125 9.17 -3.62 2.66
N VAL A 126 10.37 -4.05 2.27
CA VAL A 126 10.58 -5.06 1.23
C VAL A 126 10.75 -6.38 1.93
N TYR A 127 10.12 -7.42 1.42
CA TYR A 127 10.25 -8.75 1.99
C TYR A 127 11.72 -9.18 2.03
N GLU A 128 12.13 -9.69 3.15
CA GLU A 128 13.44 -10.28 3.33
C GLU A 128 13.28 -11.71 3.82
N GLU A 129 13.96 -12.63 3.16
CA GLU A 129 14.01 -13.99 3.62
C GLU A 129 14.81 -14.03 4.92
N GLU A 130 14.22 -14.60 5.97
CA GLU A 130 14.93 -14.73 7.22
C GLU A 130 16.11 -15.69 7.06
N ASN A 131 17.28 -15.24 7.53
CA ASN A 131 18.44 -16.13 7.64
C ASN A 131 18.13 -17.17 8.69
N ARG A 132 17.94 -18.38 8.24
CA ARG A 132 17.79 -19.53 9.12
C ARG A 132 19.13 -20.18 9.28
N GLU A 133 19.63 -20.08 10.44
CA GLU A 133 20.83 -20.81 10.80
C GLU A 133 20.46 -22.08 11.54
#